data_1b641a5e0bf790f431f7a9a9cd010ca1
#
_entry.id   1b641a5e0bf790f431f7a9a9cd010ca1
#
_cell.length_a   1.000
_cell.length_b   1.000
_cell.length_c   1.000
_cell.angle_alpha   90.00
_cell.angle_beta   90.00
_cell.angle_gamma   90.00
#
_symmetry.space_group_name_H-M   'P 1'
#
loop_
_entity.id
_entity.type
_entity.pdbx_description
1 polymer ?
#
loop_
_entity_poly.entity_id
_entity_poly.type
_entity_poly.pdbx_seq_one_letter_code
_entity_poly.pdbx_strand_id
1 'polypeptide(L)'
;FAGNIDLSQYTATTVPYSRFGGIGGVVSGTGIFTNNYYTEKENVLACGKNAAAGTAKPFDSMRTEAFYKEIVAGGGNYNYVSEKTPVLPKPKYEVSFAVVPAELTNVVLKVNGEEVSSGLVELEAGTYPVEITADNCNPFSGEITVTADIATHTQTLTLTYKDADYTKADEAIEKANALKKENYKDFSGVEKAVQAVVRGKNITEQEEVDKMAKAIEDAISALEYKDADYTKVDEAVKKANALKKTDYKDFTGVEK
;
A
#
# COMPACT_ATOMS: atom_id res chain seq x y z
N PHE A 1 33.57 -0.50 21.76
CA PHE A 1 34.13 -1.85 21.48
C PHE A 1 34.10 -2.65 22.77
N ALA A 2 33.18 -3.54 22.93
CA ALA A 2 33.13 -4.48 24.05
C ALA A 2 33.61 -5.85 23.55
N GLY A 3 34.87 -5.94 23.24
CA GLY A 3 35.53 -7.19 22.89
C GLY A 3 36.40 -7.68 24.08
N ASN A 4 36.28 -8.94 24.39
CA ASN A 4 37.16 -9.55 25.38
C ASN A 4 38.46 -9.96 24.67
N ILE A 5 39.52 -9.17 24.83
CA ILE A 5 40.86 -9.58 24.42
C ILE A 5 41.42 -10.46 25.53
N ASP A 6 41.60 -11.74 25.26
CA ASP A 6 42.25 -12.64 26.17
C ASP A 6 43.77 -12.35 26.22
N LEU A 7 44.19 -11.67 27.26
CA LEU A 7 45.58 -11.33 27.51
C LEU A 7 46.24 -12.33 28.48
N SER A 8 45.61 -13.44 28.81
CA SER A 8 46.11 -14.42 29.79
C SER A 8 47.49 -14.98 29.45
N GLN A 9 47.88 -14.94 28.17
CA GLN A 9 49.16 -15.44 27.67
C GLN A 9 50.26 -14.36 27.61
N TYR A 10 49.92 -13.11 27.89
CA TYR A 10 50.86 -11.99 27.80
C TYR A 10 51.11 -11.38 29.19
N THR A 11 52.31 -11.56 29.72
CA THR A 11 52.77 -10.87 30.92
C THR A 11 53.63 -9.68 30.52
N ALA A 12 53.59 -8.60 31.28
CA ALA A 12 54.36 -7.37 31.01
C ALA A 12 55.87 -7.59 30.96
N THR A 13 56.35 -8.75 31.41
CA THR A 13 57.74 -9.15 31.41
C THR A 13 58.18 -9.88 30.13
N THR A 14 57.28 -10.38 29.33
CA THR A 14 57.59 -11.18 28.12
C THR A 14 57.75 -10.36 26.84
N VAL A 15 57.27 -9.10 26.83
CA VAL A 15 57.41 -8.21 25.67
C VAL A 15 57.82 -6.82 26.14
N PRO A 16 59.11 -6.45 26.07
CA PRO A 16 59.64 -5.22 26.69
C PRO A 16 59.03 -3.90 26.24
N TYR A 17 58.21 -3.89 25.19
CA TYR A 17 57.52 -2.71 24.67
C TYR A 17 56.02 -2.93 24.43
N SER A 18 55.41 -3.96 25.01
CA SER A 18 53.99 -4.19 24.88
C SER A 18 53.22 -3.10 25.67
N ARG A 19 52.28 -2.48 24.97
CA ARG A 19 51.42 -1.42 25.47
C ARG A 19 49.99 -1.88 25.29
N PHE A 20 49.46 -2.42 26.38
CA PHE A 20 48.07 -2.87 26.38
C PHE A 20 47.20 -1.76 26.99
N GLY A 21 46.18 -1.32 26.24
CA GLY A 21 45.23 -0.32 26.71
C GLY A 21 43.81 -0.80 26.57
N GLY A 22 43.00 -0.52 27.55
CA GLY A 22 41.56 -0.86 27.53
C GLY A 22 40.78 -0.05 26.50
N ILE A 23 41.24 1.17 26.17
CA ILE A 23 40.60 2.09 25.21
C ILE A 23 41.49 2.29 23.98
N GLY A 24 42.78 2.43 24.20
CA GLY A 24 43.73 2.59 23.10
C GLY A 24 45.11 2.07 23.47
N GLY A 25 45.86 1.52 22.49
CA GLY A 25 47.18 0.97 22.71
C GLY A 25 48.21 2.01 23.08
N VAL A 26 48.33 3.11 22.36
CA VAL A 26 49.19 4.27 22.62
C VAL A 26 48.54 5.53 22.12
N VAL A 27 48.49 6.56 22.94
CA VAL A 27 48.11 7.93 22.54
C VAL A 27 49.36 8.80 22.53
N SER A 28 49.65 9.43 21.42
CA SER A 28 50.68 10.45 21.27
C SER A 28 50.02 11.82 21.10
N GLY A 29 50.49 12.83 21.87
CA GLY A 29 49.94 14.18 21.85
C GLY A 29 48.94 14.46 22.98
N THR A 30 48.28 15.62 22.93
CA THR A 30 47.30 16.09 23.93
C THR A 30 45.88 15.66 23.51
N GLY A 31 45.55 14.40 23.70
CA GLY A 31 44.17 13.92 23.55
C GLY A 31 43.34 14.27 24.78
N ILE A 32 42.09 14.70 24.57
CA ILE A 32 41.08 14.88 25.61
C ILE A 32 40.31 13.58 25.77
N PHE A 33 40.36 12.96 26.91
CA PHE A 33 39.64 11.73 27.25
C PHE A 33 38.66 12.04 28.37
N THR A 34 37.41 12.11 28.08
CA THR A 34 36.35 12.33 29.07
C THR A 34 35.34 11.20 29.02
N ASN A 35 34.85 10.80 30.20
CA ASN A 35 33.78 9.79 30.33
C ASN A 35 34.09 8.44 29.65
N ASN A 36 35.37 8.08 29.61
CA ASN A 36 35.78 6.78 29.07
C ASN A 36 35.92 5.77 30.22
N TYR A 37 35.36 4.59 30.01
CA TYR A 37 35.39 3.50 31.02
C TYR A 37 35.97 2.24 30.39
N TYR A 38 36.59 1.42 31.17
CA TYR A 38 37.14 0.14 30.78
C TYR A 38 37.01 -0.88 31.90
N THR A 39 36.94 -2.17 31.56
CA THR A 39 36.85 -3.23 32.53
C THR A 39 38.15 -3.27 33.36
N GLU A 40 38.01 -3.23 34.69
CA GLU A 40 39.12 -3.37 35.62
C GLU A 40 39.76 -4.75 35.48
N LYS A 41 41.04 -4.76 35.12
CA LYS A 41 41.86 -5.95 35.05
C LYS A 41 43.26 -5.61 35.58
N GLU A 42 43.88 -6.58 36.16
CA GLU A 42 45.27 -6.45 36.60
C GLU A 42 46.19 -6.08 35.44
N ASN A 43 47.02 -5.08 35.62
CA ASN A 43 48.00 -4.57 34.63
C ASN A 43 47.40 -3.97 33.33
N VAL A 44 46.10 -3.62 33.31
CA VAL A 44 45.46 -2.92 32.18
C VAL A 44 45.17 -1.47 32.59
N LEU A 45 45.70 -0.54 31.80
CA LEU A 45 45.42 0.90 31.92
C LEU A 45 44.45 1.34 30.82
N ALA A 46 43.81 2.48 31.01
CA ALA A 46 42.94 3.08 30.01
C ALA A 46 43.62 3.23 28.64
N CYS A 47 44.86 3.66 28.68
CA CYS A 47 45.76 3.68 27.53
C CYS A 47 47.11 3.22 28.01
N GLY A 48 47.84 2.43 27.24
CA GLY A 48 49.04 1.68 27.63
C GLY A 48 50.09 2.42 28.47
N LYS A 49 50.11 3.76 28.48
CA LYS A 49 50.94 4.59 29.30
C LYS A 49 50.21 5.67 30.10
N ASN A 50 48.91 5.79 29.96
CA ASN A 50 48.14 6.88 30.55
C ASN A 50 46.92 6.36 31.29
N ALA A 51 47.02 6.20 32.58
CA ALA A 51 45.92 5.78 33.45
C ALA A 51 44.76 6.81 33.50
N ALA A 52 45.07 8.10 33.24
CA ALA A 52 44.05 9.16 33.26
C ALA A 52 43.18 9.19 32.00
N ALA A 53 43.45 8.37 31.00
CA ALA A 53 42.66 8.31 29.78
C ALA A 53 41.28 7.64 29.98
N GLY A 54 40.99 7.07 31.15
CA GLY A 54 39.68 6.47 31.45
C GLY A 54 39.60 5.96 32.88
N THR A 55 38.43 5.57 33.31
CA THR A 55 38.13 5.05 34.65
C THR A 55 37.92 3.54 34.59
N ALA A 56 38.73 2.80 35.37
CA ALA A 56 38.55 1.37 35.56
C ALA A 56 37.28 1.10 36.37
N LYS A 57 36.47 0.14 35.91
CA LYS A 57 35.29 -0.33 36.65
C LYS A 57 35.16 -1.85 36.56
N PRO A 58 34.70 -2.51 37.65
CA PRO A 58 34.36 -3.92 37.59
C PRO A 58 33.34 -4.20 36.47
N PHE A 59 33.54 -5.29 35.75
CA PHE A 59 32.69 -5.63 34.63
C PHE A 59 31.19 -5.68 35.01
N ASP A 60 30.87 -6.29 36.15
CA ASP A 60 29.49 -6.40 36.60
C ASP A 60 28.86 -5.03 36.94
N SER A 61 29.65 -4.07 37.45
CA SER A 61 29.14 -2.72 37.68
C SER A 61 28.81 -1.98 36.38
N MET A 62 29.50 -2.28 35.29
CA MET A 62 29.26 -1.68 33.99
C MET A 62 27.97 -2.22 33.30
N ARG A 63 27.34 -3.25 33.87
CA ARG A 63 26.09 -3.87 33.38
C ARG A 63 24.86 -3.38 34.12
N THR A 64 25.00 -2.41 35.01
CA THR A 64 23.92 -1.89 35.84
C THR A 64 23.25 -0.66 35.21
N GLU A 65 22.00 -0.45 35.58
CA GLU A 65 21.25 0.76 35.19
C GLU A 65 21.89 2.02 35.76
N ALA A 66 22.54 1.93 36.96
CA ALA A 66 23.27 3.04 37.58
C ALA A 66 24.43 3.50 36.69
N PHE A 67 25.17 2.56 36.11
CA PHE A 67 26.26 2.88 35.19
C PHE A 67 25.74 3.46 33.87
N TYR A 68 24.64 2.93 33.35
CA TYR A 68 23.98 3.51 32.19
C TYR A 68 23.63 5.00 32.43
N LYS A 69 22.98 5.31 33.55
CA LYS A 69 22.68 6.70 33.94
C LYS A 69 23.92 7.58 34.06
N GLU A 70 25.00 7.03 34.58
CA GLU A 70 26.28 7.74 34.70
C GLU A 70 26.85 8.13 33.34
N ILE A 71 26.89 7.22 32.37
CA ILE A 71 27.42 7.51 31.03
C ILE A 71 26.51 8.43 30.19
N VAL A 72 25.20 8.34 30.36
CA VAL A 72 24.25 9.24 29.70
C VAL A 72 24.34 10.65 30.27
N ALA A 73 24.45 10.79 31.59
CA ALA A 73 24.69 12.08 32.25
C ALA A 73 26.03 12.73 31.84
N GLY A 74 27.02 11.92 31.47
CA GLY A 74 28.29 12.36 30.90
C GLY A 74 28.25 12.68 29.40
N GLY A 75 27.07 12.65 28.75
CA GLY A 75 26.89 12.93 27.32
C GLY A 75 27.00 11.69 26.41
N GLY A 76 27.09 10.49 26.98
CA GLY A 76 27.09 9.25 26.20
C GLY A 76 25.70 8.95 25.65
N ASN A 77 25.60 8.53 24.37
CA ASN A 77 24.39 8.10 23.74
C ASN A 77 24.37 6.57 23.61
N TYR A 78 23.79 5.90 24.58
CA TYR A 78 23.76 4.44 24.69
C TYR A 78 22.36 3.97 25.12
N ASN A 79 21.99 2.78 24.72
CA ASN A 79 20.78 2.11 25.19
C ASN A 79 21.10 1.19 26.38
N TYR A 80 20.25 1.22 27.40
CA TYR A 80 20.33 0.28 28.50
C TYR A 80 19.62 -1.02 28.15
N VAL A 81 20.32 -2.13 28.33
CA VAL A 81 19.73 -3.47 28.30
C VAL A 81 20.09 -4.14 29.61
N SER A 82 19.08 -4.61 30.36
CA SER A 82 19.29 -5.24 31.67
C SER A 82 20.36 -6.32 31.61
N GLU A 83 21.26 -6.31 32.60
CA GLU A 83 22.36 -7.27 32.77
C GLU A 83 23.36 -7.36 31.60
N LYS A 84 23.36 -6.35 30.71
CA LYS A 84 24.34 -6.23 29.63
C LYS A 84 25.08 -4.90 29.74
N THR A 85 26.28 -4.84 29.16
CA THR A 85 26.96 -3.55 28.99
C THR A 85 26.12 -2.63 28.11
N PRO A 86 26.12 -1.30 28.34
CA PRO A 86 25.44 -0.34 27.48
C PRO A 86 25.88 -0.52 26.02
N VAL A 87 24.91 -0.50 25.13
CA VAL A 87 25.15 -0.64 23.69
C VAL A 87 24.82 0.67 22.96
N LEU A 88 25.56 0.97 21.93
CA LEU A 88 25.23 2.10 21.06
C LEU A 88 23.86 1.85 20.41
N PRO A 89 23.03 2.90 20.27
CA PRO A 89 21.83 2.81 19.47
C PRO A 89 22.22 2.41 18.05
N LYS A 90 21.41 1.56 17.44
CA LYS A 90 21.62 1.19 16.06
C LYS A 90 21.42 2.42 15.17
N PRO A 91 22.20 2.55 14.10
CA PRO A 91 22.00 3.64 13.16
C PRO A 91 20.61 3.52 12.50
N LYS A 92 19.98 4.67 12.32
CA LYS A 92 18.74 4.79 11.56
C LYS A 92 19.04 5.39 10.18
N TYR A 93 18.24 5.03 9.23
CA TYR A 93 18.34 5.44 7.83
C TYR A 93 17.05 6.12 7.42
N GLU A 94 17.18 7.19 6.67
CA GLU A 94 16.03 7.93 6.16
C GLU A 94 15.35 7.11 5.05
N VAL A 95 14.04 6.92 5.16
CA VAL A 95 13.22 6.24 4.16
C VAL A 95 12.14 7.20 3.70
N SER A 96 12.19 7.56 2.42
CA SER A 96 11.19 8.40 1.76
C SER A 96 10.24 7.55 0.91
N PHE A 97 8.96 7.95 0.87
CA PHE A 97 7.93 7.27 0.11
C PHE A 97 7.33 8.18 -0.94
N ALA A 98 7.30 7.71 -2.19
CA ALA A 98 6.55 8.30 -3.27
C ALA A 98 5.33 7.42 -3.56
N VAL A 99 4.14 8.00 -3.57
CA VAL A 99 2.89 7.30 -3.87
C VAL A 99 2.46 7.63 -5.29
N VAL A 100 2.08 6.62 -6.04
CA VAL A 100 1.63 6.74 -7.44
C VAL A 100 0.25 6.09 -7.58
N PRO A 101 -0.72 6.74 -8.22
CA PRO A 101 -0.69 8.10 -8.84
C PRO A 101 -0.54 9.22 -7.81
N ALA A 102 0.03 10.37 -8.23
CA ALA A 102 0.33 11.49 -7.33
C ALA A 102 -0.92 12.31 -6.91
N GLU A 103 -2.01 12.18 -7.66
CA GLU A 103 -3.28 12.90 -7.46
C GLU A 103 -4.23 12.23 -6.45
N LEU A 104 -3.78 11.17 -5.78
CA LEU A 104 -4.61 10.45 -4.81
C LEU A 104 -4.98 11.31 -3.61
N THR A 105 -6.19 11.10 -3.09
CA THR A 105 -6.71 11.81 -1.92
C THR A 105 -6.84 10.86 -0.72
N ASN A 106 -6.76 11.43 0.49
CA ASN A 106 -6.87 10.70 1.74
C ASN A 106 -5.90 9.50 1.82
N VAL A 107 -4.66 9.74 1.38
CA VAL A 107 -3.60 8.72 1.45
C VAL A 107 -3.20 8.50 2.89
N VAL A 108 -3.30 7.26 3.36
CA VAL A 108 -2.83 6.82 4.67
C VAL A 108 -1.75 5.78 4.46
N LEU A 109 -0.52 6.13 4.79
CA LEU A 109 0.65 5.25 4.75
C LEU A 109 0.98 4.80 6.18
N LYS A 110 1.15 3.50 6.37
CA LYS A 110 1.65 2.92 7.62
C LYS A 110 2.89 2.10 7.37
N VAL A 111 3.87 2.26 8.25
CA VAL A 111 5.09 1.46 8.27
C VAL A 111 5.19 0.81 9.64
N ASN A 112 5.30 -0.50 9.69
CA ASN A 112 5.30 -1.28 10.92
C ASN A 112 4.07 -0.97 11.83
N GLY A 113 2.92 -0.69 11.20
CA GLY A 113 1.65 -0.37 11.87
C GLY A 113 1.50 1.10 12.31
N GLU A 114 2.54 1.92 12.23
CA GLU A 114 2.50 3.34 12.59
C GLU A 114 2.32 4.23 11.36
N GLU A 115 1.51 5.27 11.48
CA GLU A 115 1.20 6.19 10.38
C GLU A 115 2.39 7.12 10.09
N VAL A 116 2.72 7.25 8.81
CA VAL A 116 3.79 8.12 8.28
C VAL A 116 3.16 9.26 7.48
N SER A 117 2.78 10.32 8.16
CA SER A 117 2.07 11.48 7.55
C SER A 117 2.96 12.38 6.68
N SER A 118 4.26 12.40 6.94
CA SER A 118 5.23 13.22 6.18
C SER A 118 5.76 12.55 4.92
N GLY A 119 5.43 11.27 4.68
CA GLY A 119 6.08 10.47 3.64
C GLY A 119 7.57 10.18 3.88
N LEU A 120 8.05 10.45 5.11
CA LEU A 120 9.43 10.29 5.53
C LEU A 120 9.48 9.63 6.91
N VAL A 121 10.33 8.64 7.11
CA VAL A 121 10.55 7.97 8.40
C VAL A 121 12.01 7.55 8.55
N GLU A 122 12.50 7.50 9.79
CA GLU A 122 13.80 6.95 10.12
C GLU A 122 13.67 5.54 10.69
N LEU A 123 14.30 4.57 10.03
CA LEU A 123 14.25 3.16 10.39
C LEU A 123 15.66 2.57 10.58
N GLU A 124 15.81 1.62 11.47
CA GLU A 124 17.01 0.79 11.54
C GLU A 124 17.11 -0.10 10.28
N ALA A 125 18.27 -0.72 10.05
CA ALA A 125 18.36 -1.76 9.01
C ALA A 125 17.48 -2.96 9.39
N GLY A 126 16.64 -3.39 8.44
CA GLY A 126 15.65 -4.45 8.66
C GLY A 126 14.58 -4.49 7.59
N THR A 127 13.63 -5.40 7.72
CA THR A 127 12.45 -5.51 6.85
C THR A 127 11.21 -5.07 7.63
N TYR A 128 10.39 -4.24 7.01
CA TYR A 128 9.24 -3.59 7.63
C TYR A 128 7.98 -3.77 6.79
N PRO A 129 6.87 -4.18 7.38
CA PRO A 129 5.59 -4.20 6.70
C PRO A 129 5.14 -2.77 6.38
N VAL A 130 4.58 -2.60 5.18
CA VAL A 130 4.03 -1.34 4.70
C VAL A 130 2.61 -1.57 4.25
N GLU A 131 1.71 -0.72 4.71
CA GLU A 131 0.31 -0.68 4.28
C GLU A 131 -0.01 0.72 3.78
N ILE A 132 -0.75 0.79 2.68
CA ILE A 132 -1.21 2.07 2.15
C ILE A 132 -2.65 1.96 1.64
N THR A 133 -3.44 2.96 1.96
CA THR A 133 -4.80 3.13 1.48
C THR A 133 -4.99 4.53 0.94
N ALA A 134 -5.88 4.68 -0.02
CA ALA A 134 -6.34 5.96 -0.53
C ALA A 134 -7.78 5.84 -1.02
N ASP A 135 -8.44 6.98 -1.22
CA ASP A 135 -9.79 7.00 -1.78
C ASP A 135 -9.82 6.34 -3.16
N ASN A 136 -10.88 5.59 -3.38
CA ASN A 136 -11.15 4.92 -4.67
C ASN A 136 -10.06 3.94 -5.13
N CYS A 137 -9.10 3.60 -4.28
CA CYS A 137 -8.05 2.64 -4.58
C CYS A 137 -8.23 1.31 -3.85
N ASN A 138 -7.68 0.27 -4.44
CA ASN A 138 -7.47 -0.98 -3.75
C ASN A 138 -6.37 -0.79 -2.71
N PRO A 139 -6.53 -1.29 -1.47
CA PRO A 139 -5.48 -1.22 -0.46
C PRO A 139 -4.25 -2.02 -0.92
N PHE A 140 -3.08 -1.53 -0.60
CA PHE A 140 -1.82 -2.23 -0.84
C PHE A 140 -1.18 -2.61 0.49
N SER A 141 -0.64 -3.82 0.56
CA SER A 141 0.20 -4.31 1.65
C SER A 141 1.44 -4.98 1.07
N GLY A 142 2.59 -4.69 1.65
CA GLY A 142 3.87 -5.22 1.21
C GLY A 142 4.94 -5.06 2.28
N GLU A 143 6.18 -5.25 1.89
CA GLU A 143 7.34 -5.08 2.77
C GLU A 143 8.40 -4.21 2.09
N ILE A 144 9.14 -3.46 2.89
CA ILE A 144 10.34 -2.74 2.47
C ILE A 144 11.54 -3.26 3.23
N THR A 145 12.71 -3.24 2.60
CA THR A 145 13.97 -3.59 3.24
C THR A 145 14.86 -2.36 3.30
N VAL A 146 15.32 -2.04 4.51
CA VAL A 146 16.28 -0.99 4.80
C VAL A 146 17.63 -1.63 5.03
N THR A 147 18.64 -1.26 4.25
CA THR A 147 19.99 -1.82 4.33
C THR A 147 20.97 -0.79 4.89
N ALA A 148 22.03 -1.26 5.53
CA ALA A 148 23.01 -0.40 6.19
C ALA A 148 24.05 0.24 5.24
N ASP A 149 24.07 -0.16 3.99
CA ASP A 149 24.97 0.32 2.94
C ASP A 149 24.45 1.55 2.18
N ILE A 150 23.18 1.91 2.39
CA ILE A 150 22.50 3.04 1.76
C ILE A 150 22.04 4.03 2.83
N ALA A 151 22.47 5.28 2.73
CA ALA A 151 22.11 6.32 3.72
C ALA A 151 20.66 6.78 3.62
N THR A 152 20.09 6.80 2.41
CA THR A 152 18.71 7.23 2.14
C THR A 152 18.04 6.24 1.21
N HIS A 153 16.88 5.75 1.60
CA HIS A 153 16.07 4.83 0.82
C HIS A 153 14.87 5.57 0.22
N THR A 154 14.64 5.40 -1.08
CA THR A 154 13.43 5.90 -1.74
C THR A 154 12.58 4.71 -2.17
N GLN A 155 11.32 4.67 -1.73
CA GLN A 155 10.36 3.63 -2.02
C GLN A 155 9.22 4.23 -2.84
N THR A 156 8.91 3.60 -3.98
CA THR A 156 7.73 3.97 -4.78
C THR A 156 6.63 2.96 -4.52
N LEU A 157 5.50 3.43 -4.01
CA LEU A 157 4.31 2.62 -3.73
C LEU A 157 3.25 2.93 -4.78
N THR A 158 2.87 1.92 -5.56
CA THR A 158 1.87 2.08 -6.62
C THR A 158 0.54 1.50 -6.16
N LEU A 159 -0.49 2.34 -6.14
CA LEU A 159 -1.87 1.94 -5.91
C LEU A 159 -2.61 1.80 -7.24
N THR A 160 -3.59 0.92 -7.26
CA THR A 160 -4.51 0.76 -8.38
C THR A 160 -5.89 1.25 -7.99
N TYR A 161 -6.57 1.96 -8.88
CA TYR A 161 -7.96 2.33 -8.67
C TYR A 161 -8.86 1.09 -8.62
N LYS A 162 -9.94 1.17 -7.86
CA LYS A 162 -11.03 0.19 -7.91
C LYS A 162 -11.68 0.20 -9.28
N ASP A 163 -12.26 -0.92 -9.65
CA ASP A 163 -13.07 -0.99 -10.88
C ASP A 163 -14.30 -0.09 -10.78
N ALA A 164 -14.77 0.42 -11.91
CA ALA A 164 -16.04 1.11 -12.00
C ALA A 164 -17.21 0.15 -11.72
N ASP A 165 -18.30 0.68 -11.20
CA ASP A 165 -19.54 -0.07 -10.99
C ASP A 165 -20.37 -0.13 -12.29
N TYR A 166 -20.50 -1.32 -12.85
CA TYR A 166 -21.26 -1.58 -14.07
C TYR A 166 -22.70 -2.03 -13.82
N THR A 167 -23.17 -2.06 -12.56
CA THR A 167 -24.51 -2.59 -12.22
C THR A 167 -25.61 -1.99 -13.07
N LYS A 168 -25.64 -0.65 -13.23
CA LYS A 168 -26.64 0.02 -14.05
C LYS A 168 -26.55 -0.34 -15.53
N ALA A 169 -25.33 -0.48 -16.05
CA ALA A 169 -25.12 -0.84 -17.45
C ALA A 169 -25.56 -2.29 -17.70
N ASP A 170 -25.28 -3.19 -16.78
CA ASP A 170 -25.70 -4.59 -16.85
C ASP A 170 -27.22 -4.73 -16.77
N GLU A 171 -27.86 -4.02 -15.85
CA GLU A 171 -29.33 -3.96 -15.78
C GLU A 171 -29.97 -3.41 -17.06
N ALA A 172 -29.39 -2.37 -17.67
CA ALA A 172 -29.88 -1.82 -18.93
C ALA A 172 -29.71 -2.80 -20.09
N ILE A 173 -28.59 -3.53 -20.14
CA ILE A 173 -28.34 -4.61 -21.12
C ILE A 173 -29.35 -5.74 -20.93
N GLU A 174 -29.63 -6.17 -19.70
CA GLU A 174 -30.61 -7.20 -19.39
C GLU A 174 -32.03 -6.78 -19.87
N LYS A 175 -32.42 -5.53 -19.58
CA LYS A 175 -33.69 -4.95 -20.08
C LYS A 175 -33.75 -4.98 -21.62
N ALA A 176 -32.65 -4.55 -22.28
CA ALA A 176 -32.57 -4.58 -23.74
C ALA A 176 -32.73 -5.99 -24.32
N ASN A 177 -32.04 -6.96 -23.71
CA ASN A 177 -32.06 -8.37 -24.15
C ASN A 177 -33.40 -9.07 -23.90
N ALA A 178 -34.18 -8.59 -22.94
CA ALA A 178 -35.52 -9.11 -22.67
C ALA A 178 -36.59 -8.66 -23.72
N LEU A 179 -36.28 -7.64 -24.50
CA LEU A 179 -37.20 -7.13 -25.52
C LEU A 179 -37.21 -8.02 -26.78
N LYS A 180 -38.39 -8.21 -27.32
CA LYS A 180 -38.59 -8.94 -28.61
C LYS A 180 -38.41 -7.98 -29.77
N LYS A 181 -37.24 -8.03 -30.40
CA LYS A 181 -36.84 -7.15 -31.51
C LYS A 181 -37.91 -7.10 -32.65
N GLU A 182 -38.55 -8.22 -32.92
CA GLU A 182 -39.57 -8.35 -33.98
C GLU A 182 -40.81 -7.49 -33.75
N ASN A 183 -41.04 -7.02 -32.54
CA ASN A 183 -42.20 -6.20 -32.20
C ASN A 183 -42.01 -4.71 -32.52
N TYR A 184 -40.77 -4.28 -32.81
CA TYR A 184 -40.45 -2.86 -32.99
C TYR A 184 -40.14 -2.51 -34.46
N LYS A 185 -40.43 -1.26 -34.83
CA LYS A 185 -40.15 -0.73 -36.19
C LYS A 185 -38.68 -0.73 -36.51
N ASP A 186 -37.86 -0.21 -35.56
CA ASP A 186 -36.40 -0.20 -35.62
C ASP A 186 -35.82 -0.51 -34.23
N PHE A 187 -34.97 -1.49 -34.17
CA PHE A 187 -34.27 -1.92 -32.93
C PHE A 187 -32.76 -1.62 -32.98
N SER A 188 -32.27 -1.06 -34.09
CA SER A 188 -30.84 -0.86 -34.33
C SER A 188 -30.18 0.08 -33.38
N GLY A 189 -30.90 1.07 -32.82
CA GLY A 189 -30.43 2.00 -31.84
C GLY A 189 -30.02 1.29 -30.51
N VAL A 190 -30.88 0.35 -30.08
CA VAL A 190 -30.62 -0.45 -28.87
C VAL A 190 -29.41 -1.36 -29.07
N GLU A 191 -29.33 -2.04 -30.23
CA GLU A 191 -28.17 -2.90 -30.52
C GLU A 191 -26.85 -2.12 -30.53
N LYS A 192 -26.82 -0.94 -31.11
CA LYS A 192 -25.62 -0.07 -31.13
C LYS A 192 -25.24 0.40 -29.74
N ALA A 193 -26.22 0.80 -28.92
CA ALA A 193 -25.95 1.26 -27.56
C ALA A 193 -25.38 0.12 -26.70
N VAL A 194 -25.92 -1.08 -26.79
CA VAL A 194 -25.37 -2.26 -26.07
C VAL A 194 -23.96 -2.61 -26.54
N GLN A 195 -23.71 -2.59 -27.87
CA GLN A 195 -22.37 -2.87 -28.42
C GLN A 195 -21.32 -1.80 -28.06
N ALA A 196 -21.75 -0.57 -27.78
CA ALA A 196 -20.87 0.53 -27.42
C ALA A 196 -20.39 0.47 -25.97
N VAL A 197 -20.85 -0.48 -25.15
CA VAL A 197 -20.41 -0.63 -23.77
C VAL A 197 -18.95 -1.11 -23.72
N VAL A 198 -18.07 -0.25 -23.16
CA VAL A 198 -16.66 -0.55 -22.94
C VAL A 198 -16.48 -1.00 -21.50
N ARG A 199 -15.86 -2.17 -21.32
CA ARG A 199 -15.54 -2.74 -20.01
C ARG A 199 -14.11 -2.41 -19.57
N GLY A 200 -13.81 -2.62 -18.29
CA GLY A 200 -12.46 -2.46 -17.72
C GLY A 200 -12.12 -1.02 -17.35
N LYS A 201 -13.10 -0.13 -17.25
CA LYS A 201 -12.92 1.21 -16.69
C LYS A 201 -12.79 1.15 -15.18
N ASN A 202 -12.05 2.09 -14.62
CA ASN A 202 -11.91 2.24 -13.19
C ASN A 202 -12.90 3.27 -12.63
N ILE A 203 -12.96 3.37 -11.32
CA ILE A 203 -13.93 4.22 -10.60
C ILE A 203 -13.83 5.73 -10.96
N THR A 204 -12.66 6.21 -11.41
CA THR A 204 -12.52 7.62 -11.84
C THR A 204 -13.23 7.90 -13.16
N GLU A 205 -13.59 6.84 -13.90
CA GLU A 205 -14.33 6.87 -15.16
C GLU A 205 -15.81 6.46 -14.97
N GLN A 206 -16.32 6.42 -13.71
CA GLN A 206 -17.69 5.99 -13.41
C GLN A 206 -18.75 6.78 -14.20
N GLU A 207 -18.54 8.07 -14.40
CA GLU A 207 -19.47 8.90 -15.17
C GLU A 207 -19.61 8.43 -16.62
N GLU A 208 -18.53 7.90 -17.22
CA GLU A 208 -18.60 7.35 -18.58
C GLU A 208 -19.39 6.03 -18.60
N VAL A 209 -19.24 5.19 -17.56
CA VAL A 209 -20.02 3.96 -17.42
C VAL A 209 -21.51 4.28 -17.24
N ASP A 210 -21.84 5.26 -16.40
CA ASP A 210 -23.23 5.72 -16.20
C ASP A 210 -23.83 6.29 -17.50
N LYS A 211 -23.06 7.00 -18.32
CA LYS A 211 -23.49 7.46 -19.65
C LYS A 211 -23.79 6.32 -20.61
N MET A 212 -23.01 5.23 -20.59
CA MET A 212 -23.28 4.05 -21.39
C MET A 212 -24.59 3.38 -20.97
N ALA A 213 -24.84 3.21 -19.67
CA ALA A 213 -26.10 2.71 -19.14
C ALA A 213 -27.31 3.56 -19.64
N LYS A 214 -27.16 4.89 -19.45
CA LYS A 214 -28.19 5.84 -19.90
C LYS A 214 -28.45 5.78 -21.40
N ALA A 215 -27.43 5.63 -22.21
CA ALA A 215 -27.60 5.53 -23.69
C ALA A 215 -28.44 4.30 -24.10
N ILE A 216 -28.29 3.18 -23.38
CA ILE A 216 -29.13 2.00 -23.61
C ILE A 216 -30.57 2.29 -23.18
N GLU A 217 -30.78 2.89 -22.01
CA GLU A 217 -32.12 3.23 -21.51
C GLU A 217 -32.84 4.24 -22.43
N ASP A 218 -32.11 5.26 -22.90
CA ASP A 218 -32.65 6.23 -23.88
C ASP A 218 -33.02 5.55 -25.20
N ALA A 219 -32.19 4.62 -25.70
CA ALA A 219 -32.48 3.86 -26.91
C ALA A 219 -33.70 2.94 -26.74
N ILE A 220 -33.86 2.30 -25.58
CA ILE A 220 -35.05 1.49 -25.27
C ILE A 220 -36.30 2.39 -25.23
N SER A 221 -36.20 3.56 -24.61
CA SER A 221 -37.32 4.50 -24.48
C SER A 221 -37.76 5.09 -25.79
N ALA A 222 -36.89 5.13 -26.80
CA ALA A 222 -37.17 5.62 -28.15
C ALA A 222 -37.79 4.56 -29.06
N LEU A 223 -38.01 3.32 -28.59
CA LEU A 223 -38.57 2.25 -29.40
C LEU A 223 -40.06 2.49 -29.74
N GLU A 224 -40.40 2.30 -31.01
CA GLU A 224 -41.78 2.32 -31.48
C GLU A 224 -42.21 0.92 -31.86
N TYR A 225 -43.42 0.51 -31.41
CA TYR A 225 -44.00 -0.75 -31.83
C TYR A 225 -44.39 -0.71 -33.31
N LYS A 226 -44.31 -1.87 -33.97
CA LYS A 226 -44.91 -2.06 -35.28
C LYS A 226 -46.40 -1.88 -35.20
N ASP A 227 -46.99 -1.40 -36.28
CA ASP A 227 -48.40 -1.32 -36.40
C ASP A 227 -49.04 -2.74 -36.38
N ALA A 228 -50.27 -2.84 -35.91
CA ALA A 228 -50.97 -4.11 -35.91
C ALA A 228 -51.19 -4.61 -37.35
N ASP A 229 -50.97 -5.90 -37.57
CA ASP A 229 -51.25 -6.54 -38.85
C ASP A 229 -52.75 -6.85 -38.98
N TYR A 230 -53.43 -6.09 -39.80
CA TYR A 230 -54.85 -6.25 -40.08
C TYR A 230 -55.10 -7.15 -41.24
N THR A 231 -54.13 -7.76 -41.93
CA THR A 231 -54.26 -8.58 -43.14
C THR A 231 -55.32 -9.62 -42.96
N LYS A 232 -55.35 -10.36 -41.88
CA LYS A 232 -56.38 -11.41 -41.64
C LYS A 232 -57.73 -10.83 -41.39
N VAL A 233 -57.85 -9.65 -40.77
CA VAL A 233 -59.10 -8.95 -40.54
C VAL A 233 -59.65 -8.47 -41.90
N ASP A 234 -58.80 -7.83 -42.72
CA ASP A 234 -59.14 -7.31 -44.03
C ASP A 234 -59.60 -8.45 -44.99
N GLU A 235 -58.88 -9.59 -44.93
CA GLU A 235 -59.27 -10.80 -45.69
C GLU A 235 -60.64 -11.32 -45.20
N ALA A 236 -60.91 -11.36 -43.91
CA ALA A 236 -62.16 -11.79 -43.36
C ALA A 236 -63.31 -10.84 -43.76
N VAL A 237 -63.05 -9.50 -43.65
CA VAL A 237 -64.02 -8.48 -44.12
C VAL A 237 -64.29 -8.61 -45.60
N LYS A 238 -63.24 -8.82 -46.42
CA LYS A 238 -63.41 -9.04 -47.87
C LYS A 238 -64.26 -10.27 -48.16
N LYS A 239 -64.00 -11.37 -47.42
CA LYS A 239 -64.87 -12.60 -47.61
C LYS A 239 -66.28 -12.34 -47.15
N ALA A 240 -66.50 -11.66 -46.03
CA ALA A 240 -67.85 -11.31 -45.57
C ALA A 240 -68.58 -10.44 -46.53
N ASN A 241 -67.93 -9.42 -47.11
CA ASN A 241 -68.52 -8.52 -48.11
C ASN A 241 -68.84 -9.21 -49.43
N ALA A 242 -68.18 -10.35 -49.74
CA ALA A 242 -68.51 -11.13 -50.96
C ALA A 242 -69.74 -12.06 -50.82
N LEU A 243 -70.22 -12.23 -49.58
CA LEU A 243 -71.42 -13.04 -49.34
C LEU A 243 -72.68 -12.30 -49.83
N LYS A 244 -73.56 -13.02 -50.44
CA LYS A 244 -74.86 -12.48 -50.86
C LYS A 244 -75.90 -12.76 -49.79
N LYS A 245 -76.47 -11.72 -49.20
CA LYS A 245 -77.46 -11.82 -48.12
C LYS A 245 -78.63 -12.73 -48.45
N THR A 246 -78.99 -12.75 -49.71
CA THR A 246 -80.11 -13.59 -50.25
C THR A 246 -79.83 -15.08 -50.11
N ASP A 247 -78.58 -15.51 -49.99
CA ASP A 247 -78.23 -16.91 -50.00
C ASP A 247 -78.26 -17.50 -48.55
N TYR A 248 -78.60 -16.68 -47.53
CA TYR A 248 -78.54 -17.05 -46.11
C TYR A 248 -79.93 -16.76 -45.44
N LYS A 249 -80.32 -17.64 -44.53
CA LYS A 249 -81.54 -17.46 -43.72
C LYS A 249 -81.41 -16.34 -42.66
N ASP A 250 -80.23 -16.22 -42.11
CA ASP A 250 -79.92 -15.17 -41.17
C ASP A 250 -78.53 -14.61 -41.52
N PHE A 251 -78.41 -13.32 -41.71
CA PHE A 251 -77.19 -12.59 -42.05
C PHE A 251 -76.80 -11.58 -41.01
N THR A 252 -77.50 -11.51 -39.87
CA THR A 252 -77.34 -10.45 -38.83
C THR A 252 -75.96 -10.44 -38.15
N GLY A 253 -75.29 -11.59 -38.07
CA GLY A 253 -73.95 -11.69 -37.52
C GLY A 253 -72.79 -11.16 -38.41
N VAL A 254 -73.11 -10.84 -39.69
CA VAL A 254 -72.10 -10.35 -40.69
C VAL A 254 -72.36 -8.86 -41.03
N GLU A 255 -73.52 -8.35 -40.75
CA GLU A 255 -73.83 -6.93 -40.93
C GLU A 255 -73.39 -6.11 -39.73
N LYS A 256 -72.79 -4.96 -39.98
CA LYS A 256 -72.61 -3.90 -39.02
C LYS A 256 -73.38 -2.69 -39.44
#